data_8b38127eac0a500873bfe027e4dcce61
#
_entry.id   8b38127eac0a500873bfe027e4dcce61
#
_cell.length_a   1.000
_cell.length_b   1.000
_cell.length_c   1.000
_cell.angle_alpha   90.00
_cell.angle_beta   90.00
_cell.angle_gamma   90.00
#
_symmetry.space_group_name_H-M   'P 1'
#
loop_
_entity.id
_entity.type
_entity.pdbx_description
1 polymer ?
#
loop_
_entity_poly.entity_id
_entity_poly.type
_entity_poly.pdbx_seq_one_letter_code
_entity_poly.pdbx_strand_id
1 'polypeptide(L)'
;MPIAFIVYPVLLALTGDHTGALSSAAQVGVALAAPIPVVATMLYCLTSPAPHLEEAGYRRHRLYDVTVLSACVGVACLMGAATGWVAASSSAFAAGRNVAFLAGLALVTRVFIGVGSSVVPVAWLITVFLTGPFMPEKVRAWTVIPEPVSSAHALTVSAGLFALGCFMHLTSRKVIS
;
A
#
# COMPACT_ATOMS: atom_id res chain seq x y z
N MET A 1 8.94 9.43 -8.41
CA MET A 1 8.62 8.00 -8.44
C MET A 1 9.83 7.08 -8.21
N PRO A 2 10.97 7.14 -8.92
CA PRO A 2 12.00 6.10 -8.80
C PRO A 2 12.57 5.93 -7.39
N ILE A 3 12.73 7.01 -6.63
CA ILE A 3 13.33 6.98 -5.29
C ILE A 3 12.53 6.09 -4.32
N ALA A 4 11.21 6.16 -4.32
CA ALA A 4 10.37 5.35 -3.42
C ALA A 4 10.52 3.85 -3.71
N PHE A 5 10.64 3.47 -5.00
CA PHE A 5 10.85 2.09 -5.40
C PHE A 5 12.27 1.58 -5.13
N ILE A 6 13.25 2.46 -4.95
CA ILE A 6 14.60 2.10 -4.51
C ILE A 6 14.63 1.96 -2.98
N VAL A 7 14.03 2.90 -2.26
CA VAL A 7 13.99 2.90 -0.79
C VAL A 7 13.21 1.70 -0.25
N TYR A 8 12.13 1.31 -0.92
CA TYR A 8 11.26 0.22 -0.49
C TYR A 8 12.00 -1.12 -0.30
N PRO A 9 12.72 -1.69 -1.29
CA PRO A 9 13.44 -2.95 -1.09
C PRO A 9 14.61 -2.81 -0.12
N VAL A 10 15.23 -1.64 0.00
CA VAL A 10 16.27 -1.39 1.00
C VAL A 10 15.70 -1.49 2.41
N LEU A 11 14.55 -0.85 2.66
CA LEU A 11 13.85 -0.98 3.94
C LEU A 11 13.46 -2.43 4.22
N LEU A 12 12.96 -3.16 3.21
CA LEU A 12 12.61 -4.57 3.37
C LEU A 12 13.82 -5.47 3.62
N ALA A 13 14.96 -5.19 3.00
CA ALA A 13 16.20 -5.95 3.24
C ALA A 13 16.67 -5.82 4.70
N LEU A 14 16.42 -4.69 5.36
CA LEU A 14 16.73 -4.50 6.78
C LEU A 14 15.86 -5.34 7.72
N THR A 15 14.73 -5.90 7.23
CA THR A 15 13.87 -6.81 8.01
C THR A 15 14.29 -8.28 7.92
N GLY A 16 15.35 -8.61 7.16
CA GLY A 16 15.84 -9.97 7.00
C GLY A 16 16.49 -10.50 8.28
N ASP A 17 16.23 -11.79 8.59
CA ASP A 17 16.77 -12.47 9.79
C ASP A 17 18.29 -12.54 9.80
N HIS A 18 18.94 -12.43 8.62
CA HIS A 18 20.39 -12.56 8.48
C HIS A 18 21.18 -11.32 8.93
N THR A 19 20.51 -10.17 9.10
CA THR A 19 21.23 -8.93 9.40
C THR A 19 21.52 -8.75 10.88
N GLY A 20 20.74 -9.38 11.77
CA GLY A 20 20.87 -9.21 13.24
C GLY A 20 20.83 -7.74 13.72
N ALA A 21 20.62 -6.82 12.77
CA ALA A 21 20.79 -5.38 12.98
C ALA A 21 19.64 -4.76 13.78
N LEU A 22 18.46 -5.39 13.77
CA LEU A 22 17.27 -4.84 14.41
C LEU A 22 16.63 -5.84 15.38
N SER A 23 16.09 -5.34 16.48
CA SER A 23 15.22 -6.16 17.35
C SER A 23 13.95 -6.56 16.60
N SER A 24 13.31 -7.65 17.01
CA SER A 24 12.07 -8.16 16.39
C SER A 24 10.95 -7.08 16.31
N ALA A 25 10.83 -6.25 17.33
CA ALA A 25 9.86 -5.14 17.34
C ALA A 25 10.22 -4.06 16.31
N ALA A 26 11.51 -3.75 16.13
CA ALA A 26 11.95 -2.79 15.13
C ALA A 26 11.77 -3.32 13.70
N GLN A 27 11.99 -4.63 13.47
CA GLN A 27 11.73 -5.26 12.17
C GLN A 27 10.24 -5.16 11.77
N VAL A 28 9.33 -5.42 12.69
CA VAL A 28 7.89 -5.24 12.47
C VAL A 28 7.58 -3.77 12.15
N GLY A 29 8.15 -2.83 12.89
CA GLY A 29 7.97 -1.39 12.64
C GLY A 29 8.43 -0.97 11.25
N VAL A 30 9.60 -1.43 10.81
CA VAL A 30 10.14 -1.14 9.46
C VAL A 30 9.26 -1.77 8.38
N ALA A 31 8.82 -3.02 8.57
CA ALA A 31 7.94 -3.69 7.61
C ALA A 31 6.57 -3.00 7.46
N LEU A 32 6.05 -2.41 8.55
CA LEU A 32 4.82 -1.61 8.53
C LEU A 32 5.04 -0.25 7.86
N ALA A 33 6.20 0.37 8.04
CA ALA A 33 6.51 1.69 7.48
C ALA A 33 6.94 1.63 6.00
N ALA A 34 7.55 0.53 5.55
CA ALA A 34 8.06 0.38 4.19
C ALA A 34 7.05 0.67 3.07
N PRO A 35 5.74 0.32 3.16
CA PRO A 35 4.74 0.67 2.16
C PRO A 35 4.43 2.17 2.05
N ILE A 36 4.69 2.97 3.08
CA ILE A 36 4.28 4.39 3.13
C ILE A 36 4.84 5.22 1.97
N PRO A 37 6.17 5.23 1.69
CA PRO A 37 6.71 6.05 0.61
C PRO A 37 6.18 5.63 -0.77
N VAL A 38 5.90 4.35 -0.96
CA VAL A 38 5.33 3.85 -2.23
C VAL A 38 3.91 4.36 -2.40
N VAL A 39 3.06 4.19 -1.40
CA VAL A 39 1.66 4.66 -1.44
C VAL A 39 1.58 6.18 -1.52
N ALA A 40 2.41 6.91 -0.78
CA ALA A 40 2.45 8.37 -0.81
C ALA A 40 2.83 8.89 -2.22
N THR A 41 3.84 8.29 -2.86
CA THR A 41 4.23 8.65 -4.23
C THR A 41 3.16 8.30 -5.25
N MET A 42 2.48 7.18 -5.11
CA MET A 42 1.34 6.82 -5.96
C MET A 42 0.22 7.87 -5.86
N LEU A 43 -0.14 8.26 -4.63
CA LEU A 43 -1.17 9.27 -4.39
C LEU A 43 -0.76 10.65 -4.91
N TYR A 44 0.49 11.04 -4.71
CA TYR A 44 1.02 12.28 -5.25
C TYR A 44 0.91 12.33 -6.78
N CYS A 45 1.24 11.23 -7.47
CA CYS A 45 1.10 11.17 -8.92
C CYS A 45 -0.35 11.24 -9.39
N LEU A 46 -1.29 10.68 -8.63
CA LEU A 46 -2.71 10.79 -8.92
C LEU A 46 -3.28 12.20 -8.66
N THR A 47 -2.65 12.99 -7.79
CA THR A 47 -3.09 14.36 -7.47
C THR A 47 -2.40 15.43 -8.29
N SER A 48 -1.29 15.09 -8.98
CA SER A 48 -0.55 16.04 -9.81
C SER A 48 -1.41 16.44 -11.02
N PRO A 49 -1.82 17.71 -11.15
CA PRO A 49 -2.58 18.15 -12.30
C PRO A 49 -1.72 18.03 -13.56
N ALA A 50 -2.25 17.34 -14.56
CA ALA A 50 -1.68 17.32 -15.91
C ALA A 50 -2.60 18.17 -16.83
N PRO A 51 -2.51 19.51 -16.79
CA PRO A 51 -3.48 20.41 -17.41
C PRO A 51 -3.58 20.22 -18.93
N HIS A 52 -2.55 19.71 -19.57
CA HIS A 52 -2.54 19.47 -21.02
C HIS A 52 -3.26 18.18 -21.46
N LEU A 53 -3.67 17.35 -20.53
CA LEU A 53 -4.31 16.05 -20.82
C LEU A 53 -5.82 16.07 -20.51
N GLU A 54 -6.33 17.10 -19.86
CA GLU A 54 -7.75 17.22 -19.50
C GLU A 54 -8.65 17.43 -20.73
N GLU A 55 -8.11 17.99 -21.83
CA GLU A 55 -8.87 18.22 -23.06
C GLU A 55 -9.09 16.94 -23.91
N ALA A 56 -8.30 15.91 -23.71
CA ALA A 56 -8.28 14.72 -24.60
C ALA A 56 -9.25 13.59 -24.25
N GLY A 57 -10.09 13.76 -23.22
CA GLY A 57 -11.13 12.76 -22.90
C GLY A 57 -10.99 12.11 -21.53
N TYR A 58 -11.75 12.60 -20.60
CA TYR A 58 -11.86 12.23 -19.19
C TYR A 58 -11.92 10.71 -18.90
N ARG A 59 -12.51 9.93 -19.80
CA ARG A 59 -12.65 8.46 -19.62
C ARG A 59 -11.36 7.69 -19.84
N ARG A 60 -10.51 8.14 -20.76
CA ARG A 60 -9.20 7.51 -21.03
C ARG A 60 -8.21 7.76 -19.91
N HIS A 61 -8.28 8.90 -19.26
CA HIS A 61 -7.43 9.25 -18.11
C HIS A 61 -7.59 8.29 -16.95
N ARG A 62 -8.84 7.99 -16.56
CA ARG A 62 -9.10 7.08 -15.43
C ARG A 62 -8.62 5.66 -15.66
N LEU A 63 -8.78 5.17 -16.89
CA LEU A 63 -8.24 3.86 -17.25
C LEU A 63 -6.71 3.86 -17.16
N TYR A 64 -6.07 4.92 -17.63
CA TYR A 64 -4.63 5.08 -17.55
C TYR A 64 -4.16 5.14 -16.08
N ASP A 65 -4.80 5.94 -15.26
CA ASP A 65 -4.50 6.06 -13.82
C ASP A 65 -4.60 4.70 -13.12
N VAL A 66 -5.69 3.96 -13.34
CA VAL A 66 -5.87 2.63 -12.74
C VAL A 66 -4.83 1.64 -13.27
N THR A 67 -4.48 1.70 -14.55
CA THR A 67 -3.47 0.81 -15.14
C THR A 67 -2.09 1.09 -14.54
N VAL A 68 -1.68 2.36 -14.47
CA VAL A 68 -0.40 2.76 -13.88
C VAL A 68 -0.35 2.38 -12.40
N LEU A 69 -1.43 2.65 -11.65
CA LEU A 69 -1.51 2.29 -10.23
C LEU A 69 -1.41 0.78 -10.02
N SER A 70 -2.14 0.00 -10.83
CA SER A 70 -2.11 -1.47 -10.75
C SER A 70 -0.72 -2.01 -11.10
N ALA A 71 -0.05 -1.43 -12.10
CA ALA A 71 1.32 -1.76 -12.44
C ALA A 71 2.29 -1.45 -11.27
N CYS A 72 2.16 -0.28 -10.64
CA CYS A 72 2.96 0.10 -9.48
C CYS A 72 2.74 -0.84 -8.28
N VAL A 73 1.48 -1.19 -7.98
CA VAL A 73 1.17 -2.17 -6.91
C VAL A 73 1.74 -3.54 -7.27
N GLY A 74 1.60 -3.98 -8.52
CA GLY A 74 2.19 -5.23 -9.01
C GLY A 74 3.71 -5.28 -8.84
N VAL A 75 4.40 -4.21 -9.23
CA VAL A 75 5.86 -4.07 -9.04
C VAL A 75 6.22 -4.11 -7.56
N ALA A 76 5.51 -3.39 -6.69
CA ALA A 76 5.75 -3.42 -5.24
C ALA A 76 5.54 -4.82 -4.64
N CYS A 77 4.51 -5.55 -5.08
CA CYS A 77 4.27 -6.94 -4.68
C CYS A 77 5.42 -7.86 -5.13
N LEU A 78 5.88 -7.74 -6.37
CA LEU A 78 7.00 -8.51 -6.90
C LEU A 78 8.30 -8.20 -6.16
N MET A 79 8.57 -6.93 -5.86
CA MET A 79 9.74 -6.53 -5.08
C MET A 79 9.66 -7.07 -3.64
N GLY A 80 8.48 -7.03 -2.99
CA GLY A 80 8.26 -7.62 -1.68
C GLY A 80 8.47 -9.14 -1.69
N ALA A 81 8.00 -9.83 -2.73
CA ALA A 81 8.22 -11.27 -2.89
C ALA A 81 9.69 -11.60 -3.15
N ALA A 82 10.37 -10.86 -4.02
CA ALA A 82 11.79 -11.07 -4.33
C ALA A 82 12.68 -10.84 -3.11
N THR A 83 12.46 -9.74 -2.38
CA THR A 83 13.21 -9.46 -1.14
C THR A 83 12.88 -10.46 -0.05
N GLY A 84 11.63 -10.90 0.09
CA GLY A 84 11.22 -11.93 1.02
C GLY A 84 11.91 -13.28 0.74
N TRP A 85 12.06 -13.62 -0.54
CA TRP A 85 12.79 -14.82 -0.95
C TRP A 85 14.29 -14.71 -0.63
N VAL A 86 14.94 -13.61 -1.05
CA VAL A 86 16.40 -13.43 -0.89
C VAL A 86 16.78 -13.28 0.58
N ALA A 87 16.00 -12.53 1.36
CA ALA A 87 16.27 -12.26 2.78
C ALA A 87 15.65 -13.30 3.73
N ALA A 88 14.96 -14.33 3.21
CA ALA A 88 14.21 -15.31 3.99
C ALA A 88 13.25 -14.67 5.01
N SER A 89 12.68 -13.50 4.64
CA SER A 89 11.87 -12.65 5.53
C SER A 89 10.39 -12.78 5.23
N SER A 90 9.61 -13.33 6.16
CA SER A 90 8.14 -13.39 6.05
C SER A 90 7.51 -12.00 6.06
N SER A 91 8.09 -11.03 6.77
CA SER A 91 7.61 -9.65 6.83
C SER A 91 7.75 -8.93 5.49
N ALA A 92 8.78 -9.22 4.69
CA ALA A 92 8.95 -8.64 3.36
C ALA A 92 7.86 -9.13 2.38
N PHE A 93 7.48 -10.41 2.45
CA PHE A 93 6.33 -10.92 1.68
C PHE A 93 5.02 -10.22 2.06
N ALA A 94 4.79 -9.99 3.37
CA ALA A 94 3.60 -9.31 3.84
C ALA A 94 3.54 -7.85 3.38
N ALA A 95 4.69 -7.19 3.22
CA ALA A 95 4.75 -5.78 2.83
C ALA A 95 4.14 -5.51 1.44
N GLY A 96 4.33 -6.41 0.46
CA GLY A 96 3.69 -6.30 -0.85
C GLY A 96 2.16 -6.30 -0.75
N ARG A 97 1.60 -7.23 0.01
CA ARG A 97 0.17 -7.30 0.33
C ARG A 97 -0.32 -6.00 1.00
N ASN A 98 0.47 -5.47 1.92
CA ASN A 98 0.14 -4.25 2.65
C ASN A 98 0.12 -3.02 1.74
N VAL A 99 0.99 -2.96 0.71
CA VAL A 99 0.91 -1.92 -0.34
C VAL A 99 -0.43 -1.99 -1.07
N ALA A 100 -0.87 -3.19 -1.47
CA ALA A 100 -2.16 -3.36 -2.15
C ALA A 100 -3.34 -2.92 -1.25
N PHE A 101 -3.31 -3.28 0.04
CA PHE A 101 -4.32 -2.86 1.01
C PHE A 101 -4.39 -1.33 1.13
N LEU A 102 -3.25 -0.68 1.37
CA LEU A 102 -3.19 0.77 1.57
C LEU A 102 -3.54 1.55 0.30
N ALA A 103 -3.12 1.07 -0.87
CA ALA A 103 -3.50 1.65 -2.15
C ALA A 103 -5.01 1.52 -2.40
N GLY A 104 -5.60 0.36 -2.09
CA GLY A 104 -7.04 0.15 -2.15
C GLY A 104 -7.81 1.07 -1.22
N LEU A 105 -7.36 1.19 0.04
CA LEU A 105 -7.95 2.10 1.02
C LEU A 105 -7.91 3.56 0.54
N ALA A 106 -6.77 3.98 -0.02
CA ALA A 106 -6.61 5.32 -0.57
C ALA A 106 -7.53 5.59 -1.75
N LEU A 107 -7.69 4.63 -2.67
CA LEU A 107 -8.61 4.76 -3.81
C LEU A 107 -10.06 4.83 -3.38
N VAL A 108 -10.49 3.97 -2.47
CA VAL A 108 -11.86 4.01 -1.94
C VAL A 108 -12.15 5.36 -1.28
N THR A 109 -11.26 5.81 -0.39
CA THR A 109 -11.45 7.07 0.32
C THR A 109 -11.38 8.29 -0.60
N ARG A 110 -10.61 8.22 -1.69
CA ARG A 110 -10.53 9.29 -2.70
C ARG A 110 -11.88 9.59 -3.35
N VAL A 111 -12.72 8.59 -3.54
CA VAL A 111 -14.07 8.79 -4.10
C VAL A 111 -14.96 9.62 -3.18
N PHE A 112 -14.73 9.55 -1.86
CA PHE A 112 -15.55 10.25 -0.86
C PHE A 112 -14.96 11.61 -0.44
N ILE A 113 -13.63 11.67 -0.23
CA ILE A 113 -12.94 12.80 0.43
C ILE A 113 -12.10 13.60 -0.59
N GLY A 114 -11.86 13.05 -1.80
CA GLY A 114 -11.05 13.74 -2.81
C GLY A 114 -9.56 13.77 -2.46
N VAL A 115 -8.95 14.95 -2.60
CA VAL A 115 -7.49 15.16 -2.40
C VAL A 115 -7.03 14.80 -0.98
N GLY A 116 -7.91 14.98 0.03
CA GLY A 116 -7.62 14.63 1.42
C GLY A 116 -7.45 13.13 1.69
N SER A 117 -7.75 12.26 0.73
CA SER A 117 -7.63 10.80 0.87
C SER A 117 -6.21 10.31 1.16
N SER A 118 -5.18 11.10 0.85
CA SER A 118 -3.78 10.77 1.13
C SER A 118 -3.47 10.62 2.62
N VAL A 119 -4.25 11.25 3.49
CA VAL A 119 -4.08 11.17 4.95
C VAL A 119 -4.58 9.84 5.49
N VAL A 120 -5.58 9.21 4.86
CA VAL A 120 -6.26 8.03 5.40
C VAL A 120 -5.35 6.79 5.55
N PRO A 121 -4.51 6.41 4.56
CA PRO A 121 -3.56 5.31 4.73
C PRO A 121 -2.58 5.55 5.87
N VAL A 122 -2.13 6.79 6.05
CA VAL A 122 -1.20 7.16 7.13
C VAL A 122 -1.91 7.09 8.49
N ALA A 123 -3.12 7.66 8.59
CA ALA A 123 -3.93 7.58 9.80
C ALA A 123 -4.24 6.12 10.17
N TRP A 124 -4.54 5.27 9.19
CA TRP A 124 -4.75 3.84 9.41
C TRP A 124 -3.51 3.15 9.98
N LEU A 125 -2.33 3.42 9.40
CA LEU A 125 -1.07 2.86 9.91
C LEU A 125 -0.76 3.32 11.33
N ILE A 126 -0.97 4.60 11.63
CA ILE A 126 -0.82 5.13 12.99
C ILE A 126 -1.78 4.42 13.94
N THR A 127 -3.04 4.23 13.54
CA THR A 127 -4.04 3.52 14.35
C THR A 127 -3.61 2.08 14.61
N VAL A 128 -3.16 1.37 13.58
CA VAL A 128 -2.65 -0.01 13.72
C VAL A 128 -1.42 -0.05 14.63
N PHE A 129 -0.50 0.92 14.48
CA PHE A 129 0.70 1.00 15.31
C PHE A 129 0.36 1.26 16.78
N LEU A 130 -0.60 2.12 17.06
CA LEU A 130 -1.01 2.43 18.43
C LEU A 130 -1.84 1.33 19.09
N THR A 131 -2.61 0.58 18.32
CA THR A 131 -3.56 -0.41 18.86
C THR A 131 -3.15 -1.87 18.64
N GLY A 132 -2.23 -2.13 17.69
CA GLY A 132 -1.89 -3.47 17.23
C GLY A 132 -0.83 -4.21 18.05
N PRO A 133 0.34 -3.62 18.33
CA PRO A 133 1.50 -4.38 18.84
C PRO A 133 1.46 -4.70 20.34
N PHE A 134 0.57 -4.09 21.11
CA PHE A 134 0.55 -4.25 22.59
C PHE A 134 -0.26 -5.45 23.09
N MET A 135 -0.90 -6.22 22.21
CA MET A 135 -1.67 -7.42 22.61
C MET A 135 -1.36 -8.61 21.68
N PRO A 136 -0.28 -9.37 21.95
CA PRO A 136 0.16 -10.47 21.09
C PRO A 136 -0.83 -11.65 21.01
N GLU A 137 -1.80 -11.75 21.92
CA GLU A 137 -2.70 -12.91 21.98
C GLU A 137 -3.98 -12.81 21.14
N LYS A 138 -4.34 -11.64 20.64
CA LYS A 138 -5.56 -11.48 19.81
C LYS A 138 -5.29 -10.59 18.61
N VAL A 139 -4.87 -11.20 17.50
CA VAL A 139 -4.94 -10.54 16.18
C VAL A 139 -6.40 -10.19 15.95
N ARG A 140 -6.70 -8.90 15.97
CA ARG A 140 -8.08 -8.43 15.74
C ARG A 140 -8.37 -8.54 14.25
N ALA A 141 -9.52 -9.11 13.87
CA ALA A 141 -9.91 -9.35 12.48
C ALA A 141 -9.87 -8.11 11.55
N TRP A 142 -9.85 -6.89 12.11
CA TRP A 142 -9.73 -5.64 11.36
C TRP A 142 -8.27 -5.21 11.08
N THR A 143 -7.29 -5.79 11.77
CA THR A 143 -5.86 -5.46 11.59
C THR A 143 -5.21 -6.37 10.55
N VAL A 144 -5.52 -6.15 9.28
CA VAL A 144 -5.01 -6.94 8.16
C VAL A 144 -3.48 -6.86 8.01
N ILE A 145 -2.90 -5.70 8.32
CA ILE A 145 -1.48 -5.41 8.07
C ILE A 145 -0.52 -6.28 8.90
N PRO A 146 -0.70 -6.49 10.22
CA PRO A 146 0.20 -7.31 11.05
C PRO A 146 -0.04 -8.82 10.89
N GLU A 147 -1.04 -9.26 10.12
CA GLU A 147 -1.30 -10.69 9.95
C GLU A 147 -0.16 -11.41 9.19
N PRO A 148 0.11 -12.68 9.52
CA PRO A 148 1.15 -13.47 8.87
C PRO A 148 0.86 -13.63 7.37
N VAL A 149 1.91 -13.90 6.59
CA VAL A 149 1.83 -14.06 5.13
C VAL A 149 0.86 -15.14 4.71
N SER A 150 0.76 -16.22 5.49
CA SER A 150 -0.12 -17.36 5.22
C SER A 150 -1.60 -17.07 5.44
N SER A 151 -1.96 -15.90 5.96
CA SER A 151 -3.36 -15.55 6.20
C SER A 151 -4.10 -15.31 4.87
N ALA A 152 -4.95 -16.27 4.50
CA ALA A 152 -5.84 -16.14 3.34
C ALA A 152 -6.83 -14.97 3.51
N HIS A 153 -7.26 -14.72 4.75
CA HIS A 153 -8.14 -13.59 5.09
C HIS A 153 -7.48 -12.25 4.72
N ALA A 154 -6.24 -12.02 5.17
CA ALA A 154 -5.54 -10.78 4.87
C ALA A 154 -5.27 -10.58 3.37
N LEU A 155 -5.00 -11.66 2.64
CA LEU A 155 -4.81 -11.61 1.19
C LEU A 155 -6.13 -11.25 0.48
N THR A 156 -7.22 -11.91 0.83
CA THR A 156 -8.53 -11.67 0.20
C THR A 156 -9.06 -10.27 0.50
N VAL A 157 -8.89 -9.78 1.73
CA VAL A 157 -9.29 -8.41 2.09
C VAL A 157 -8.46 -7.38 1.34
N SER A 158 -7.14 -7.57 1.25
CA SER A 158 -6.25 -6.63 0.53
C SER A 158 -6.57 -6.58 -0.96
N ALA A 159 -6.71 -7.73 -1.60
CA ALA A 159 -7.06 -7.82 -3.02
C ALA A 159 -8.47 -7.29 -3.29
N GLY A 160 -9.44 -7.63 -2.45
CA GLY A 160 -10.82 -7.17 -2.57
C GLY A 160 -10.95 -5.66 -2.41
N LEU A 161 -10.27 -5.08 -1.41
CA LEU A 161 -10.27 -3.64 -1.19
C LEU A 161 -9.61 -2.89 -2.36
N PHE A 162 -8.51 -3.42 -2.90
CA PHE A 162 -7.85 -2.84 -4.07
C PHE A 162 -8.74 -2.90 -5.32
N ALA A 163 -9.35 -4.05 -5.59
CA ALA A 163 -10.27 -4.22 -6.71
C ALA A 163 -11.50 -3.31 -6.58
N LEU A 164 -12.06 -3.20 -5.38
CA LEU A 164 -13.17 -2.29 -5.08
C LEU A 164 -12.76 -0.82 -5.31
N GLY A 165 -11.59 -0.43 -4.84
CA GLY A 165 -11.06 0.92 -5.05
C GLY A 165 -10.89 1.26 -6.53
N CYS A 166 -10.31 0.35 -7.31
CA CYS A 166 -10.20 0.49 -8.77
C CYS A 166 -11.57 0.61 -9.44
N PHE A 167 -12.50 -0.25 -9.08
CA PHE A 167 -13.86 -0.22 -9.63
C PHE A 167 -14.59 1.09 -9.31
N MET A 168 -14.54 1.54 -8.05
CA MET A 168 -15.15 2.80 -7.64
C MET A 168 -14.50 3.99 -8.35
N HIS A 169 -13.19 3.99 -8.53
CA HIS A 169 -12.48 5.05 -9.23
C HIS A 169 -12.87 5.12 -10.72
N LEU A 170 -13.08 3.97 -11.37
CA LEU A 170 -13.52 3.90 -12.76
C LEU A 170 -14.98 4.35 -12.94
N THR A 171 -15.86 4.03 -11.98
CA THR A 171 -17.31 4.28 -12.07
C THR A 171 -17.73 5.63 -11.49
N SER A 172 -16.90 6.25 -10.64
CA SER A 172 -17.21 7.54 -10.01
C SER A 172 -17.40 8.63 -11.07
N ARG A 173 -18.58 9.26 -11.09
CA ARG A 173 -18.90 10.38 -11.97
C ARG A 173 -18.55 11.75 -11.37
N LYS A 174 -18.15 11.81 -10.10
CA LYS A 174 -17.84 13.07 -9.43
C LYS A 174 -16.51 13.62 -9.96
N VAL A 175 -16.61 14.72 -10.69
CA VAL A 175 -15.50 15.66 -10.87
C VAL A 175 -15.34 16.34 -9.51
N ILE A 176 -14.31 15.96 -8.78
CA ILE A 176 -13.97 16.68 -7.55
C ILE A 176 -13.14 17.87 -7.99
N SER A 177 -13.83 18.97 -8.20
CA SER A 177 -13.23 20.29 -8.33
C SER A 177 -12.62 20.71 -7.00
#